data_37438f95ac9137bc886f937fe48fdfb5
#
_entry.id   37438f95ac9137bc886f937fe48fdfb5
#
_cell.length_a   1.000
_cell.length_b   1.000
_cell.length_c   1.000
_cell.angle_alpha   90.00
_cell.angle_beta   90.00
_cell.angle_gamma   90.00
#
_symmetry.space_group_name_H-M   'P 1'
#
loop_
_entity.id
_entity.type
_entity.pdbx_description
1 polymer ?
#
loop_
_entity_poly.entity_id
_entity_poly.type
_entity_poly.pdbx_seq_one_letter_code
_entity_poly.pdbx_strand_id
1 'polypeptide(L)'
;ELTNLLNDLKSNLSESAFNQIKYLVIQSGTSLNNNQNTGNYDRDRLLKMIKVSNKFNLLSKEHNGDYISEKLIFEKMSLGLDSINIAPEFGLIETQTYLEEISDDQLTLNKFWQICYESKRWEKWVDEKFNPKKNKIELIKICGHYVLSQLNFIEEIKSKFENIDEKIIKNILNKL
;
A
#
# COMPACT_ATOMS: atom_id res chain seq x y z
N GLU A 1 -11.27 -23.26 -5.62
CA GLU A 1 -10.41 -22.95 -4.45
C GLU A 1 -11.13 -22.00 -3.49
N LEU A 2 -11.45 -20.75 -3.90
CA LEU A 2 -12.09 -19.75 -3.06
C LEU A 2 -13.45 -20.19 -2.47
N THR A 3 -14.31 -20.81 -3.30
CA THR A 3 -15.60 -21.35 -2.85
C THR A 3 -15.43 -22.45 -1.81
N ASN A 4 -14.42 -23.31 -1.96
CA ASN A 4 -14.14 -24.38 -1.01
C ASN A 4 -13.69 -23.79 0.33
N LEU A 5 -12.79 -22.81 0.32
CA LEU A 5 -12.37 -22.10 1.54
C LEU A 5 -13.57 -21.52 2.29
N LEU A 6 -14.49 -20.84 1.59
CA LEU A 6 -15.68 -20.24 2.23
C LEU A 6 -16.66 -21.29 2.76
N ASN A 7 -16.83 -22.40 2.05
CA ASN A 7 -17.63 -23.52 2.54
C ASN A 7 -17.02 -24.13 3.81
N ASP A 8 -15.69 -24.33 3.81
CA ASP A 8 -14.96 -24.87 4.96
C ASP A 8 -15.06 -23.94 6.17
N LEU A 9 -14.88 -22.62 5.96
CA LEU A 9 -15.08 -21.64 7.03
C LEU A 9 -16.52 -21.66 7.58
N LYS A 10 -17.52 -21.71 6.69
CA LYS A 10 -18.93 -21.77 7.08
C LYS A 10 -19.28 -23.03 7.86
N SER A 11 -18.61 -24.14 7.55
CA SER A 11 -18.85 -25.44 8.23
C SER A 11 -18.14 -25.55 9.57
N ASN A 12 -17.00 -24.85 9.75
CA ASN A 12 -16.16 -24.98 10.94
C ASN A 12 -16.31 -23.81 11.93
N LEU A 13 -16.93 -22.69 11.52
CA LEU A 13 -17.20 -21.57 12.40
C LEU A 13 -18.66 -21.59 12.88
N SER A 14 -18.92 -21.03 14.07
CA SER A 14 -20.28 -20.73 14.47
C SER A 14 -20.89 -19.69 13.49
N GLU A 15 -22.20 -19.71 13.34
CA GLU A 15 -22.92 -18.73 12.51
C GLU A 15 -22.58 -17.29 12.91
N SER A 16 -22.53 -17.02 14.20
CA SER A 16 -22.14 -15.70 14.72
C SER A 16 -20.72 -15.31 14.32
N ALA A 17 -19.76 -16.23 14.36
CA ALA A 17 -18.38 -15.96 13.94
C ALA A 17 -18.28 -15.77 12.41
N PHE A 18 -18.95 -16.58 11.61
CA PHE A 18 -18.96 -16.43 10.15
C PHE A 18 -19.55 -15.08 9.74
N ASN A 19 -20.61 -14.62 10.40
CA ASN A 19 -21.27 -13.33 10.13
C ASN A 19 -20.40 -12.10 10.47
N GLN A 20 -19.28 -12.27 11.19
CA GLN A 20 -18.29 -11.22 11.41
C GLN A 20 -17.38 -10.99 10.19
N ILE A 21 -17.28 -11.95 9.27
CA ILE A 21 -16.53 -11.80 8.02
C ILE A 21 -17.30 -10.80 7.15
N LYS A 22 -16.71 -9.67 6.84
CA LYS A 22 -17.31 -8.62 6.01
C LYS A 22 -16.75 -8.61 4.58
N TYR A 23 -15.47 -8.89 4.44
CA TYR A 23 -14.77 -8.80 3.18
C TYR A 23 -14.11 -10.12 2.80
N LEU A 24 -14.23 -10.45 1.52
CA LEU A 24 -13.46 -11.49 0.88
C LEU A 24 -12.33 -10.85 0.10
N VAL A 25 -11.08 -11.16 0.47
CA VAL A 25 -9.93 -10.71 -0.29
C VAL A 25 -9.84 -11.49 -1.60
N ILE A 26 -9.83 -10.75 -2.71
CA ILE A 26 -9.71 -11.29 -4.06
C ILE A 26 -8.49 -10.70 -4.77
N GLN A 27 -8.09 -11.31 -5.86
CA GLN A 27 -6.97 -10.84 -6.68
C GLN A 27 -7.22 -11.14 -8.16
N SER A 28 -7.40 -10.09 -8.93
CA SER A 28 -7.68 -10.17 -10.37
C SER A 28 -6.45 -9.94 -11.26
N GLY A 29 -5.26 -10.22 -10.73
CA GLY A 29 -4.00 -10.08 -11.46
C GLY A 29 -3.17 -8.87 -11.05
N THR A 30 -3.44 -8.26 -9.89
CA THR A 30 -2.57 -7.22 -9.32
C THR A 30 -1.32 -7.83 -8.69
N SER A 31 -0.17 -7.19 -8.87
CA SER A 31 1.11 -7.59 -8.29
C SER A 31 2.00 -6.38 -8.13
N LEU A 32 2.62 -6.22 -6.98
CA LEU A 32 3.52 -5.10 -6.70
C LEU A 32 4.97 -5.51 -6.82
N ASN A 33 5.73 -4.70 -7.55
CA ASN A 33 7.19 -4.79 -7.57
C ASN A 33 7.75 -3.37 -7.46
N ASN A 34 8.39 -3.07 -6.34
CA ASN A 34 8.81 -1.72 -5.99
C ASN A 34 7.62 -0.73 -6.09
N ASN A 35 7.78 0.34 -6.86
CA ASN A 35 6.79 1.41 -7.03
C ASN A 35 5.97 1.23 -8.33
N GLN A 36 5.68 -0.02 -8.70
CA GLN A 36 4.92 -0.34 -9.90
C GLN A 36 3.97 -1.51 -9.67
N ASN A 37 2.82 -1.48 -10.34
CA ASN A 37 1.97 -2.65 -10.48
C ASN A 37 2.38 -3.40 -11.74
N THR A 38 2.96 -4.58 -11.54
CA THR A 38 3.46 -5.47 -12.62
C THR A 38 2.50 -6.59 -12.95
N GLY A 39 1.32 -6.57 -12.34
CA GLY A 39 0.30 -7.59 -12.56
C GLY A 39 -0.39 -7.47 -13.91
N ASN A 40 -0.92 -8.59 -14.38
CA ASN A 40 -1.75 -8.66 -15.58
C ASN A 40 -3.21 -8.76 -15.16
N TYR A 41 -3.97 -7.69 -15.38
CA TYR A 41 -5.39 -7.65 -15.06
C TYR A 41 -6.17 -8.70 -15.86
N ASP A 42 -6.93 -9.53 -15.15
CA ASP A 42 -7.83 -10.54 -15.72
C ASP A 42 -9.27 -10.21 -15.30
N ARG A 43 -10.01 -9.64 -16.25
CA ARG A 43 -11.40 -9.23 -16.08
C ARG A 43 -12.34 -10.41 -15.76
N ASP A 44 -12.14 -11.54 -16.43
CA ASP A 44 -12.99 -12.71 -16.22
C ASP A 44 -12.77 -13.33 -14.84
N ARG A 45 -11.53 -13.30 -14.37
CA ARG A 45 -11.18 -13.72 -13.02
C ARG A 45 -11.83 -12.80 -11.98
N LEU A 46 -11.80 -11.47 -12.18
CA LEU A 46 -12.47 -10.51 -11.31
C LEU A 46 -13.96 -10.84 -11.19
N LEU A 47 -14.66 -10.96 -12.32
CA LEU A 47 -16.10 -11.27 -12.34
C LEU A 47 -16.44 -12.60 -11.66
N LYS A 48 -15.63 -13.64 -11.85
CA LYS A 48 -15.80 -14.93 -11.17
C LYS A 48 -15.65 -14.81 -9.66
N MET A 49 -14.69 -14.01 -9.19
CA MET A 49 -14.44 -13.82 -7.76
C MET A 49 -15.53 -12.97 -7.10
N ILE A 50 -15.98 -11.89 -7.74
CA ILE A 50 -17.13 -11.08 -7.29
C ILE A 50 -18.39 -11.96 -7.17
N LYS A 51 -18.64 -12.82 -8.14
CA LYS A 51 -19.78 -13.76 -8.08
C LYS A 51 -19.69 -14.71 -6.88
N VAL A 52 -18.48 -15.12 -6.50
CA VAL A 52 -18.30 -15.93 -5.28
C VAL A 52 -18.55 -15.10 -4.04
N SER A 53 -18.05 -13.87 -3.93
CA SER A 53 -18.32 -12.96 -2.80
C SER A 53 -19.82 -12.79 -2.59
N ASN A 54 -20.54 -12.45 -3.65
CA ASN A 54 -21.99 -12.22 -3.62
C ASN A 54 -22.77 -13.48 -3.17
N LYS A 55 -22.33 -14.67 -3.60
CA LYS A 55 -22.96 -15.95 -3.17
C LYS A 55 -22.92 -16.16 -1.65
N PHE A 56 -21.90 -15.62 -0.98
CA PHE A 56 -21.72 -15.74 0.47
C PHE A 56 -22.12 -14.48 1.24
N ASN A 57 -22.74 -13.49 0.59
CA ASN A 57 -23.08 -12.19 1.20
C ASN A 57 -21.85 -11.44 1.75
N LEU A 58 -20.71 -11.54 1.09
CA LEU A 58 -19.47 -10.87 1.45
C LEU A 58 -19.16 -9.77 0.43
N LEU A 59 -18.57 -8.67 0.92
CA LEU A 59 -18.01 -7.64 0.07
C LEU A 59 -16.67 -8.11 -0.51
N SER A 60 -16.42 -7.79 -1.77
CA SER A 60 -15.14 -8.07 -2.43
C SER A 60 -14.11 -6.98 -2.18
N LYS A 61 -12.88 -7.37 -1.86
CA LYS A 61 -11.78 -6.45 -1.62
C LYS A 61 -10.53 -6.90 -2.37
N GLU A 62 -10.09 -6.12 -3.35
CA GLU A 62 -8.85 -6.44 -4.06
C GLU A 62 -7.62 -5.93 -3.32
N HIS A 63 -6.59 -6.78 -3.23
CA HIS A 63 -5.27 -6.42 -2.72
C HIS A 63 -4.36 -5.88 -3.82
N ASN A 64 -3.31 -5.15 -3.41
CA ASN A 64 -2.28 -4.61 -4.29
C ASN A 64 -2.83 -3.70 -5.38
N GLY A 65 -3.76 -2.83 -5.01
CA GLY A 65 -4.34 -1.83 -5.90
C GLY A 65 -3.46 -0.60 -6.13
N ASP A 66 -2.26 -0.60 -5.55
CA ASP A 66 -1.29 0.47 -5.72
C ASP A 66 -0.82 0.58 -7.17
N TYR A 67 -0.54 1.80 -7.62
CA TYR A 67 0.05 2.12 -8.92
C TYR A 67 -0.77 1.64 -10.14
N ILE A 68 -2.02 1.29 -9.98
CA ILE A 68 -2.93 1.06 -11.09
C ILE A 68 -3.55 2.38 -11.56
N SER A 69 -3.92 2.46 -12.84
CA SER A 69 -4.51 3.69 -13.37
C SER A 69 -5.91 3.92 -12.82
N GLU A 70 -6.29 5.18 -12.67
CA GLU A 70 -7.65 5.61 -12.31
C GLU A 70 -8.71 4.94 -13.20
N LYS A 71 -8.47 4.91 -14.52
CA LYS A 71 -9.35 4.23 -15.47
C LYS A 71 -9.60 2.76 -15.10
N LEU A 72 -8.56 2.05 -14.67
CA LEU A 72 -8.68 0.64 -14.27
C LEU A 72 -9.39 0.50 -12.93
N ILE A 73 -9.19 1.43 -11.99
CA ILE A 73 -9.95 1.48 -10.73
C ILE A 73 -11.44 1.62 -11.03
N PHE A 74 -11.82 2.61 -11.85
CA PHE A 74 -13.21 2.82 -12.24
C PHE A 74 -13.81 1.62 -12.96
N GLU A 75 -13.06 0.98 -13.87
CA GLU A 75 -13.53 -0.23 -14.54
C GLU A 75 -13.85 -1.33 -13.52
N LYS A 76 -12.93 -1.63 -12.61
CA LYS A 76 -13.12 -2.68 -11.59
C LYS A 76 -14.32 -2.40 -10.68
N MET A 77 -14.45 -1.16 -10.21
CA MET A 77 -15.60 -0.74 -9.38
C MET A 77 -16.91 -0.83 -10.15
N SER A 78 -16.94 -0.43 -11.44
CA SER A 78 -18.13 -0.53 -12.28
C SER A 78 -18.56 -1.98 -12.58
N LEU A 79 -17.64 -2.92 -12.48
CA LEU A 79 -17.90 -4.36 -12.60
C LEU A 79 -18.42 -4.99 -11.29
N GLY A 80 -18.50 -4.22 -10.21
CA GLY A 80 -19.05 -4.64 -8.93
C GLY A 80 -17.99 -5.01 -7.90
N LEU A 81 -16.73 -4.61 -8.05
CA LEU A 81 -15.74 -4.69 -6.98
C LEU A 81 -16.09 -3.66 -5.90
N ASP A 82 -16.18 -4.09 -4.63
CA ASP A 82 -16.63 -3.21 -3.55
C ASP A 82 -15.52 -2.34 -2.96
N SER A 83 -14.28 -2.82 -2.95
CA SER A 83 -13.15 -2.04 -2.45
C SER A 83 -11.80 -2.47 -3.02
N ILE A 84 -10.84 -1.54 -3.00
CA ILE A 84 -9.45 -1.75 -3.40
C ILE A 84 -8.54 -1.31 -2.25
N ASN A 85 -7.53 -2.11 -1.94
CA ASN A 85 -6.53 -1.80 -0.93
C ASN A 85 -5.34 -1.10 -1.59
N ILE A 86 -5.10 0.14 -1.19
CA ILE A 86 -3.95 0.95 -1.59
C ILE A 86 -3.23 1.33 -0.30
N ALA A 87 -1.93 1.05 -0.19
CA ALA A 87 -1.15 1.36 1.00
C ALA A 87 0.30 1.81 0.69
N PRO A 88 1.17 1.01 0.04
CA PRO A 88 2.54 1.44 -0.28
C PRO A 88 2.60 2.71 -1.11
N GLU A 89 1.69 2.92 -2.05
CA GLU A 89 1.63 4.13 -2.87
C GLU A 89 1.37 5.39 -2.02
N PHE A 90 0.44 5.32 -1.07
CA PHE A 90 0.17 6.43 -0.16
C PHE A 90 1.36 6.68 0.78
N GLY A 91 2.00 5.62 1.27
CA GLY A 91 3.22 5.74 2.07
C GLY A 91 4.39 6.34 1.29
N LEU A 92 4.48 6.10 -0.01
CA LEU A 92 5.46 6.76 -0.88
C LEU A 92 5.13 8.24 -1.07
N ILE A 93 3.86 8.61 -1.28
CA ILE A 93 3.43 10.01 -1.37
C ILE A 93 3.77 10.76 -0.09
N GLU A 94 3.48 10.18 1.07
CA GLU A 94 3.86 10.72 2.38
C GLU A 94 5.37 10.91 2.48
N THR A 95 6.17 9.89 2.15
CA THR A 95 7.63 9.95 2.14
C THR A 95 8.15 11.05 1.22
N GLN A 96 7.58 11.18 0.01
CA GLN A 96 7.96 12.22 -0.96
C GLN A 96 7.61 13.61 -0.45
N THR A 97 6.48 13.79 0.23
CA THR A 97 6.10 15.07 0.83
C THR A 97 7.14 15.52 1.86
N TYR A 98 7.63 14.62 2.71
CA TYR A 98 8.74 14.94 3.62
C TYR A 98 10.03 15.28 2.86
N LEU A 99 10.38 14.54 1.81
CA LEU A 99 11.58 14.80 1.00
C LEU A 99 11.53 16.18 0.33
N GLU A 100 10.36 16.62 -0.13
CA GLU A 100 10.16 17.96 -0.69
C GLU A 100 10.41 19.04 0.36
N GLU A 101 9.86 18.88 1.57
CA GLU A 101 10.02 19.86 2.66
C GLU A 101 11.46 19.98 3.16
N ILE A 102 12.24 18.90 3.11
CA ILE A 102 13.64 18.88 3.58
C ILE A 102 14.65 18.98 2.44
N SER A 103 14.24 19.32 1.23
CA SER A 103 15.11 19.34 0.04
C SER A 103 16.38 20.16 0.23
N ASP A 104 16.29 21.29 0.92
CA ASP A 104 17.39 22.21 1.21
C ASP A 104 18.03 22.00 2.60
N ASP A 105 17.48 21.12 3.42
CA ASP A 105 18.00 20.78 4.76
C ASP A 105 18.78 19.45 4.74
N GLN A 106 20.05 19.54 4.38
CA GLN A 106 20.94 18.38 4.31
C GLN A 106 21.11 17.66 5.64
N LEU A 107 21.00 18.36 6.76
CA LEU A 107 21.09 17.75 8.09
C LEU A 107 19.89 16.83 8.35
N THR A 108 18.68 17.33 8.11
CA THR A 108 17.46 16.57 8.28
C THR A 108 17.35 15.43 7.25
N LEU A 109 17.76 15.67 6.00
CA LEU A 109 17.84 14.61 4.98
C LEU A 109 18.77 13.46 5.42
N ASN A 110 19.93 13.78 5.96
CA ASN A 110 20.86 12.77 6.46
C ASN A 110 20.29 11.99 7.66
N LYS A 111 19.55 12.63 8.56
CA LYS A 111 18.85 11.96 9.66
C LYS A 111 17.77 11.01 9.13
N PHE A 112 16.94 11.45 8.18
CA PHE A 112 15.92 10.59 7.58
C PHE A 112 16.55 9.38 6.88
N TRP A 113 17.60 9.60 6.11
CA TRP A 113 18.36 8.51 5.52
C TRP A 113 18.91 7.55 6.56
N GLN A 114 19.48 8.04 7.66
CA GLN A 114 20.04 7.20 8.72
C GLN A 114 18.96 6.31 9.35
N ILE A 115 17.79 6.87 9.69
CA ILE A 115 16.67 6.13 10.24
C ILE A 115 16.22 5.02 9.26
N CYS A 116 16.09 5.36 7.98
CA CYS A 116 15.77 4.41 6.92
C CYS A 116 16.85 3.33 6.77
N TYR A 117 18.11 3.71 6.77
CA TYR A 117 19.25 2.80 6.63
C TYR A 117 19.32 1.78 7.77
N GLU A 118 19.18 2.25 9.02
CA GLU A 118 19.22 1.43 10.22
C GLU A 118 18.01 0.48 10.33
N SER A 119 16.88 0.84 9.74
CA SER A 119 15.69 -0.01 9.70
C SER A 119 15.89 -1.33 8.95
N LYS A 120 16.86 -1.39 8.04
CA LYS A 120 17.14 -2.51 7.12
C LYS A 120 15.96 -2.96 6.25
N ARG A 121 14.85 -2.18 6.24
CA ARG A 121 13.64 -2.53 5.47
C ARG A 121 13.84 -2.42 3.96
N TRP A 122 14.85 -1.70 3.51
CA TRP A 122 15.23 -1.53 2.12
C TRP A 122 15.94 -2.76 1.52
N GLU A 123 16.62 -3.58 2.32
CA GLU A 123 17.49 -4.68 1.85
C GLU A 123 16.76 -5.68 0.94
N LYS A 124 15.49 -5.97 1.23
CA LYS A 124 14.68 -6.91 0.45
C LYS A 124 14.20 -6.38 -0.93
N TRP A 125 14.40 -5.08 -1.19
CA TRP A 125 13.89 -4.42 -2.39
C TRP A 125 14.98 -4.02 -3.39
N VAL A 126 16.23 -4.28 -3.06
CA VAL A 126 17.38 -3.89 -3.85
C VAL A 126 18.27 -5.10 -4.15
N ASP A 127 19.07 -4.99 -5.22
CA ASP A 127 20.08 -5.99 -5.55
C ASP A 127 21.44 -5.68 -4.89
N GLU A 128 22.41 -6.58 -5.06
CA GLU A 128 23.75 -6.47 -4.50
C GLU A 128 24.56 -5.28 -5.01
N LYS A 129 24.15 -4.68 -6.13
CA LYS A 129 24.82 -3.51 -6.74
C LYS A 129 24.36 -2.19 -6.14
N PHE A 130 23.24 -2.21 -5.40
CA PHE A 130 22.70 -1.00 -4.78
C PHE A 130 23.64 -0.47 -3.68
N ASN A 131 24.04 0.79 -3.80
CA ASN A 131 24.86 1.44 -2.80
C ASN A 131 24.03 2.39 -1.93
N PRO A 132 23.66 1.97 -0.71
CA PRO A 132 22.76 2.75 0.15
C PRO A 132 23.31 4.10 0.58
N LYS A 133 24.65 4.26 0.63
CA LYS A 133 25.30 5.52 1.01
C LYS A 133 25.36 6.53 -0.15
N LYS A 134 25.44 6.05 -1.38
CA LYS A 134 25.43 6.90 -2.58
C LYS A 134 24.00 7.26 -3.02
N ASN A 135 23.07 6.36 -2.81
CA ASN A 135 21.68 6.49 -3.28
C ASN A 135 20.71 6.80 -2.11
N LYS A 136 21.05 7.83 -1.30
CA LYS A 136 20.30 8.15 -0.07
C LYS A 136 18.81 8.43 -0.31
N ILE A 137 18.50 9.28 -1.27
CA ILE A 137 17.10 9.65 -1.59
C ILE A 137 16.33 8.43 -2.10
N GLU A 138 16.95 7.61 -2.95
CA GLU A 138 16.33 6.40 -3.46
C GLU A 138 16.04 5.41 -2.33
N LEU A 139 16.99 5.22 -1.40
CA LEU A 139 16.78 4.39 -0.23
C LEU A 139 15.60 4.88 0.62
N ILE A 140 15.50 6.19 0.85
CA ILE A 140 14.36 6.79 1.58
C ILE A 140 13.06 6.50 0.84
N LYS A 141 12.99 6.68 -0.48
CA LYS A 141 11.79 6.38 -1.27
C LYS A 141 11.37 4.92 -1.20
N ILE A 142 12.33 4.00 -1.15
CA ILE A 142 12.07 2.56 -1.05
C ILE A 142 11.46 2.18 0.30
N CYS A 143 11.94 2.74 1.39
CA CYS A 143 11.57 2.27 2.73
C CYS A 143 11.10 3.34 3.72
N GLY A 144 10.98 4.60 3.31
CA GLY A 144 10.56 5.69 4.19
C GLY A 144 9.25 5.39 4.92
N HIS A 145 8.25 4.90 4.20
CA HIS A 145 6.95 4.56 4.78
C HIS A 145 6.99 3.52 5.92
N TYR A 146 8.06 2.74 6.05
CA TYR A 146 8.22 1.81 7.19
C TYR A 146 8.70 2.48 8.47
N VAL A 147 9.20 3.71 8.40
CA VAL A 147 9.79 4.41 9.54
C VAL A 147 9.01 5.63 9.99
N LEU A 148 8.03 6.11 9.21
CA LEU A 148 7.27 7.33 9.50
C LEU A 148 6.53 7.33 10.86
N SER A 149 6.19 6.15 11.38
CA SER A 149 5.56 5.98 12.69
C SER A 149 6.56 5.72 13.84
N GLN A 150 7.86 5.67 13.55
CA GLN A 150 8.88 5.45 14.58
C GLN A 150 9.10 6.72 15.41
N LEU A 151 9.39 6.53 16.69
CA LEU A 151 9.52 7.63 17.64
C LEU A 151 10.64 8.60 17.24
N ASN A 152 11.79 8.07 16.84
CA ASN A 152 12.93 8.85 16.36
C ASN A 152 12.60 9.68 15.10
N PHE A 153 11.79 9.14 14.17
CA PHE A 153 11.34 9.92 13.03
C PHE A 153 10.41 11.06 13.47
N ILE A 154 9.45 10.77 14.35
CA ILE A 154 8.48 11.75 14.83
C ILE A 154 9.20 12.89 15.56
N GLU A 155 10.13 12.56 16.46
CA GLU A 155 10.84 13.55 17.27
C GLU A 155 11.87 14.36 16.48
N GLU A 156 12.60 13.75 15.56
CA GLU A 156 13.73 14.39 14.89
C GLU A 156 13.36 15.03 13.53
N ILE A 157 12.28 14.59 12.90
CA ILE A 157 11.88 15.04 11.57
C ILE A 157 10.48 15.63 11.58
N LYS A 158 9.45 14.83 11.87
CA LYS A 158 8.04 15.27 11.78
C LYS A 158 7.78 16.51 12.66
N SER A 159 8.33 16.57 13.87
CA SER A 159 8.16 17.68 14.82
C SER A 159 8.61 19.04 14.30
N LYS A 160 9.38 19.09 13.22
CA LYS A 160 9.84 20.34 12.61
C LYS A 160 8.79 21.02 11.71
N PHE A 161 7.69 20.33 11.41
CA PHE A 161 6.69 20.78 10.45
C PHE A 161 5.32 20.89 11.12
N GLU A 162 4.76 22.10 11.19
CA GLU A 162 3.46 22.33 11.84
C GLU A 162 2.27 21.77 11.06
N ASN A 163 2.28 21.83 9.72
CA ASN A 163 1.12 21.49 8.87
C ASN A 163 1.41 20.38 7.85
N ILE A 164 2.38 19.52 8.13
CA ILE A 164 2.79 18.49 7.18
C ILE A 164 1.66 17.50 6.87
N ASP A 165 0.85 17.17 7.86
CA ASP A 165 -0.25 16.20 7.69
C ASP A 165 -1.32 16.72 6.72
N GLU A 166 -1.63 18.01 6.72
CA GLU A 166 -2.55 18.61 5.75
C GLU A 166 -2.00 18.55 4.33
N LYS A 167 -0.70 18.80 4.17
CA LYS A 167 -0.02 18.69 2.86
C LYS A 167 0.00 17.26 2.35
N ILE A 168 0.28 16.29 3.23
CA ILE A 168 0.25 14.86 2.90
C ILE A 168 -1.14 14.45 2.45
N ILE A 169 -2.19 14.79 3.21
CA ILE A 169 -3.58 14.49 2.86
C ILE A 169 -3.94 15.09 1.50
N LYS A 170 -3.58 16.35 1.24
CA LYS A 170 -3.82 17.01 -0.04
C LYS A 170 -3.12 16.28 -1.19
N ASN A 171 -1.88 15.87 -1.02
CA ASN A 171 -1.12 15.14 -2.04
C ASN A 171 -1.72 13.76 -2.32
N ILE A 172 -2.21 13.06 -1.29
CA ILE A 172 -2.92 11.78 -1.44
C ILE A 172 -4.24 11.98 -2.19
N LEU A 173 -5.03 13.00 -1.82
CA LEU A 173 -6.31 13.29 -2.47
C LEU A 173 -6.16 13.71 -3.94
N ASN A 174 -5.07 14.39 -4.30
CA ASN A 174 -4.76 14.73 -5.69
C ASN A 174 -4.42 13.50 -6.56
N LYS A 175 -4.13 12.36 -5.92
CA LYS A 175 -3.84 11.09 -6.61
C LYS A 175 -5.11 10.25 -6.84
N LEU A 176 -6.11 10.43 -6.00
CA LEU A 176 -7.40 9.73 -6.08
C LEU A 176 -8.35 10.42 -7.05
#